data_dc703591d5a7fc791977f730c72b873d
#
_entry.id   dc703591d5a7fc791977f730c72b873d
#
_cell.length_a   1.000
_cell.length_b   1.000
_cell.length_c   1.000
_cell.angle_alpha   90.00
_cell.angle_beta   90.00
_cell.angle_gamma   90.00
#
_symmetry.space_group_name_H-M   'P 1'
#
loop_
_entity.id
_entity.type
_entity.pdbx_description
1 polymer ?
#
loop_
_entity_poly.entity_id
_entity_poly.type
_entity_poly.pdbx_seq_one_letter_code
_entity_poly.pdbx_strand_id
1 'polypeptide(L)'
;IFVTHDQEEALELSDQVVVMSQGQVEQVNSPTGLYARPESRFVFDFLGHVNVLSGLVKGQKLVQGDAWVSLPGIRQDQEAQLYLRPHEVQLSRSPAAKARLPLRIEAISLIGSEVRIELAPEGWQSDEIWEIGMSHAEFARQNPTRGELWYAVPDVGHLFVADSVQPRTIDWQYTEAANASNM
;
A
#
# COMPACT_ATOMS: atom_id res chain seq x y z
N ILE A 1 23.37 -19.67 10.16
CA ILE A 1 23.32 -18.29 9.63
C ILE A 1 23.72 -18.37 8.18
N PHE A 2 22.89 -17.79 7.32
CA PHE A 2 23.24 -17.56 5.92
C PHE A 2 23.00 -16.10 5.56
N VAL A 3 23.64 -15.60 4.52
CA VAL A 3 23.50 -14.22 4.02
C VAL A 3 23.05 -14.31 2.57
N THR A 4 21.94 -13.67 2.27
CA THR A 4 21.38 -13.61 0.93
C THR A 4 20.89 -12.19 0.62
N HIS A 5 20.75 -11.86 -0.66
CA HIS A 5 20.04 -10.69 -1.14
C HIS A 5 18.64 -11.05 -1.70
N ASP A 6 18.32 -12.34 -1.69
CA ASP A 6 17.01 -12.84 -2.09
C ASP A 6 16.04 -12.81 -0.90
N GLN A 7 14.99 -12.02 -1.04
CA GLN A 7 14.00 -11.78 0.00
C GLN A 7 13.13 -13.01 0.24
N GLU A 8 12.73 -13.70 -0.83
CA GLU A 8 11.88 -14.88 -0.74
C GLU A 8 12.61 -15.99 -0.01
N GLU A 9 13.89 -16.24 -0.37
CA GLU A 9 14.73 -17.21 0.29
C GLU A 9 14.90 -16.90 1.79
N ALA A 10 15.16 -15.62 2.14
CA ALA A 10 15.29 -15.20 3.53
C ALA A 10 14.01 -15.41 4.34
N LEU A 11 12.86 -15.09 3.78
CA LEU A 11 11.57 -15.19 4.46
C LEU A 11 11.07 -16.63 4.57
N GLU A 12 11.38 -17.51 3.61
CA GLU A 12 10.93 -18.90 3.61
C GLU A 12 11.76 -19.82 4.49
N LEU A 13 13.09 -19.61 4.55
CA LEU A 13 14.02 -20.55 5.15
C LEU A 13 14.46 -20.21 6.57
N SER A 14 14.11 -19.02 7.11
CA SER A 14 14.63 -18.58 8.40
C SER A 14 13.56 -18.42 9.47
N ASP A 15 13.93 -18.71 10.72
CA ASP A 15 13.14 -18.41 11.91
C ASP A 15 13.25 -16.93 12.30
N GLN A 16 14.39 -16.31 11.96
CA GLN A 16 14.67 -14.91 12.24
C GLN A 16 15.46 -14.29 11.08
N VAL A 17 15.04 -13.12 10.65
CA VAL A 17 15.69 -12.33 9.60
C VAL A 17 16.26 -11.06 10.19
N VAL A 18 17.49 -10.75 9.79
CA VAL A 18 18.15 -9.47 10.06
C VAL A 18 18.25 -8.70 8.75
N VAL A 19 17.48 -7.63 8.63
CA VAL A 19 17.57 -6.71 7.48
C VAL A 19 18.66 -5.70 7.75
N MET A 20 19.59 -5.56 6.81
CA MET A 20 20.72 -4.63 6.93
C MET A 20 20.78 -3.70 5.72
N SER A 21 21.14 -2.45 5.96
CA SER A 21 21.43 -1.44 4.94
C SER A 21 22.64 -0.62 5.32
N GLN A 22 23.53 -0.36 4.36
CA GLN A 22 24.72 0.47 4.57
C GLN A 22 25.57 0.07 5.81
N GLY A 23 25.63 -1.23 6.11
CA GLY A 23 26.37 -1.76 7.26
C GLY A 23 25.68 -1.60 8.61
N GLN A 24 24.45 -1.13 8.65
CA GLN A 24 23.64 -1.00 9.85
C GLN A 24 22.47 -1.98 9.83
N VAL A 25 22.04 -2.41 11.02
CA VAL A 25 20.85 -3.24 11.19
C VAL A 25 19.64 -2.31 11.15
N GLU A 26 18.76 -2.53 10.17
CA GLU A 26 17.49 -1.80 10.01
C GLU A 26 16.39 -2.41 10.91
N GLN A 27 16.28 -3.73 10.88
CA GLN A 27 15.27 -4.43 11.68
C GLN A 27 15.65 -5.90 11.88
N VAL A 28 15.27 -6.46 13.02
CA VAL A 28 15.39 -7.88 13.33
C VAL A 28 14.04 -8.41 13.77
N ASN A 29 13.51 -9.41 13.08
CA ASN A 29 12.22 -10.00 13.44
C ASN A 29 12.05 -11.40 12.81
N SER A 30 10.97 -12.10 13.17
CA SER A 30 10.52 -13.25 12.39
C SER A 30 10.07 -12.80 10.99
N PRO A 31 10.05 -13.68 9.96
CA PRO A 31 9.55 -13.35 8.62
C PRO A 31 8.16 -12.69 8.63
N THR A 32 7.23 -13.28 9.37
CA THR A 32 5.88 -12.73 9.51
C THR A 32 5.86 -11.38 10.23
N GLY A 33 6.73 -11.19 11.22
CA GLY A 33 6.86 -9.94 11.96
C GLY A 33 7.42 -8.79 11.12
N LEU A 34 8.43 -9.08 10.27
CA LEU A 34 8.98 -8.12 9.33
C LEU A 34 7.93 -7.64 8.32
N TYR A 35 7.17 -8.59 7.77
CA TYR A 35 6.15 -8.30 6.76
C TYR A 35 4.98 -7.50 7.35
N ALA A 36 4.51 -7.88 8.54
CA ALA A 36 3.37 -7.25 9.18
C ALA A 36 3.68 -5.88 9.82
N ARG A 37 4.94 -5.65 10.23
CA ARG A 37 5.35 -4.44 10.94
C ARG A 37 6.74 -3.97 10.49
N PRO A 38 6.89 -3.54 9.24
CA PRO A 38 8.13 -2.92 8.80
C PRO A 38 8.37 -1.60 9.54
N GLU A 39 9.58 -1.43 10.09
CA GLU A 39 9.90 -0.29 10.95
C GLU A 39 10.49 0.91 10.18
N SER A 40 10.89 0.72 8.92
CA SER A 40 11.40 1.80 8.08
C SER A 40 10.88 1.68 6.64
N ARG A 41 10.98 2.79 5.87
CA ARG A 41 10.69 2.77 4.42
C ARG A 41 11.56 1.76 3.70
N PHE A 42 12.84 1.69 4.07
CA PHE A 42 13.78 0.72 3.48
C PHE A 42 13.30 -0.72 3.67
N VAL A 43 12.90 -1.11 4.88
CA VAL A 43 12.38 -2.45 5.14
C VAL A 43 11.09 -2.70 4.38
N PHE A 44 10.24 -1.68 4.26
CA PHE A 44 8.99 -1.78 3.52
C PHE A 44 9.24 -2.07 2.04
N ASP A 45 10.13 -1.30 1.40
CA ASP A 45 10.50 -1.43 -0.01
C ASP A 45 11.28 -2.73 -0.26
N PHE A 46 12.15 -3.11 0.71
CA PHE A 46 12.92 -4.35 0.62
C PHE A 46 12.03 -5.60 0.61
N LEU A 47 10.88 -5.59 1.25
CA LEU A 47 10.00 -6.77 1.40
C LEU A 47 8.97 -6.94 0.26
N GLY A 48 9.17 -6.30 -0.87
CA GLY A 48 8.35 -6.47 -2.07
C GLY A 48 7.70 -5.18 -2.56
N HIS A 49 6.91 -5.30 -3.62
CA HIS A 49 6.29 -4.15 -4.28
C HIS A 49 5.38 -3.36 -3.35
N VAL A 50 5.42 -2.05 -3.48
CA VAL A 50 4.64 -1.10 -2.69
C VAL A 50 4.07 -0.01 -3.59
N ASN A 51 2.80 0.30 -3.43
CA ASN A 51 2.18 1.48 -4.02
C ASN A 51 2.34 2.66 -3.06
N VAL A 52 2.84 3.79 -3.55
CA VAL A 52 3.10 4.97 -2.72
C VAL A 52 2.26 6.15 -3.16
N LEU A 53 1.52 6.74 -2.23
CA LEU A 53 0.89 8.05 -2.39
C LEU A 53 1.66 9.07 -1.56
N SER A 54 2.40 9.96 -2.21
CA SER A 54 3.05 11.10 -1.56
C SER A 54 2.14 12.32 -1.64
N GLY A 55 2.08 13.13 -0.58
CA GLY A 55 1.26 14.32 -0.59
C GLY A 55 1.29 15.13 0.71
N LEU A 56 0.35 16.05 0.84
CA LEU A 56 0.16 16.87 2.03
C LEU A 56 -1.03 16.38 2.84
N VAL A 57 -0.83 16.22 4.14
CA VAL A 57 -1.94 16.04 5.08
C VAL A 57 -2.66 17.38 5.24
N LYS A 58 -3.96 17.40 4.96
CA LYS A 58 -4.85 18.56 5.15
C LYS A 58 -6.22 18.09 5.62
N GLY A 59 -6.70 18.60 6.75
CA GLY A 59 -8.04 18.30 7.24
C GLY A 59 -8.31 16.78 7.38
N GLN A 60 -7.38 16.04 7.95
CA GLN A 60 -7.43 14.58 8.09
C GLN A 60 -7.51 13.81 6.74
N LYS A 61 -6.90 14.36 5.70
CA LYS A 61 -6.74 13.68 4.41
C LYS A 61 -5.30 13.83 3.94
N LEU A 62 -4.76 12.80 3.32
CA LEU A 62 -3.57 12.91 2.47
C LEU A 62 -4.05 13.30 1.08
N VAL A 63 -3.53 14.38 0.53
CA VAL A 63 -4.00 14.97 -0.72
C VAL A 63 -2.83 15.18 -1.68
N GLN A 64 -3.01 14.78 -2.93
CA GLN A 64 -2.12 15.08 -4.04
C GLN A 64 -2.92 15.23 -5.35
N GLY A 65 -2.94 16.44 -5.92
CA GLY A 65 -3.79 16.71 -7.10
C GLY A 65 -5.25 16.37 -6.83
N ASP A 66 -5.83 15.53 -7.68
CA ASP A 66 -7.20 15.05 -7.56
C ASP A 66 -7.35 13.83 -6.65
N ALA A 67 -6.23 13.24 -6.22
CA ALA A 67 -6.22 12.09 -5.33
C ALA A 67 -6.29 12.51 -3.86
N TRP A 68 -7.05 11.76 -3.08
CA TRP A 68 -7.05 11.90 -1.64
C TRP A 68 -7.45 10.60 -0.93
N VAL A 69 -6.98 10.46 0.30
CA VAL A 69 -7.38 9.38 1.21
C VAL A 69 -7.61 9.95 2.61
N SER A 70 -8.64 9.48 3.28
CA SER A 70 -8.96 9.86 4.66
C SER A 70 -7.91 9.32 5.63
N LEU A 71 -7.45 10.15 6.57
CA LEU A 71 -6.49 9.80 7.61
C LEU A 71 -7.10 10.05 9.00
N PRO A 72 -7.92 9.15 9.51
CA PRO A 72 -8.58 9.34 10.80
C PRO A 72 -7.57 9.56 11.93
N GLY A 73 -7.76 10.64 12.70
CA GLY A 73 -6.91 10.96 13.83
C GLY A 73 -5.57 11.62 13.51
N ILE A 74 -5.25 11.89 12.22
CA ILE A 74 -4.09 12.68 11.82
C ILE A 74 -4.56 14.11 11.56
N ARG A 75 -4.18 15.05 12.42
CA ARG A 75 -4.67 16.45 12.38
C ARG A 75 -3.63 17.47 11.99
N GLN A 76 -2.35 17.10 12.03
CA GLN A 76 -1.25 18.02 11.76
C GLN A 76 -1.01 18.08 10.26
N ASP A 77 -1.01 19.28 9.70
CA ASP A 77 -0.66 19.52 8.30
C ASP A 77 0.84 19.31 8.11
N GLN A 78 1.21 18.34 7.28
CA GLN A 78 2.60 17.97 7.02
C GLN A 78 2.71 17.15 5.75
N GLU A 79 3.91 17.06 5.19
CA GLU A 79 4.20 16.11 4.14
C GLU A 79 4.16 14.68 4.68
N ALA A 80 3.60 13.78 3.90
CA ALA A 80 3.51 12.38 4.26
C ALA A 80 3.51 11.48 3.01
N GLN A 81 3.86 10.22 3.23
CA GLN A 81 3.81 9.16 2.25
C GLN A 81 2.98 8.00 2.82
N LEU A 82 1.99 7.58 2.07
CA LEU A 82 1.19 6.41 2.39
C LEU A 82 1.67 5.25 1.54
N TYR A 83 2.11 4.19 2.20
CA TYR A 83 2.57 2.94 1.64
C TYR A 83 1.45 1.90 1.71
N LEU A 84 1.16 1.26 0.58
CA LEU A 84 0.06 0.31 0.40
C LEU A 84 0.59 -0.93 -0.30
N ARG A 85 0.41 -2.10 0.28
CA ARG A 85 0.71 -3.36 -0.40
C ARG A 85 -0.32 -3.65 -1.50
N PRO A 86 0.04 -4.31 -2.61
CA PRO A 86 -0.90 -4.64 -3.68
C PRO A 86 -2.17 -5.39 -3.23
N HIS A 87 -2.05 -6.25 -2.22
CA HIS A 87 -3.17 -7.03 -1.66
C HIS A 87 -3.98 -6.28 -0.58
N GLU A 88 -3.51 -5.12 -0.12
CA GLU A 88 -4.22 -4.24 0.83
C GLU A 88 -5.10 -3.21 0.13
N VAL A 89 -5.17 -3.28 -1.20
CA VAL A 89 -5.91 -2.32 -2.03
C VAL A 89 -6.89 -3.07 -2.93
N GLN A 90 -8.14 -2.66 -2.89
CA GLN A 90 -9.18 -3.14 -3.79
C GLN A 90 -9.39 -2.16 -4.95
N LEU A 91 -9.94 -2.63 -6.07
CA LEU A 91 -10.37 -1.80 -7.18
C LEU A 91 -11.89 -1.60 -7.18
N SER A 92 -12.32 -0.38 -7.48
CA SER A 92 -13.73 -0.01 -7.62
C SER A 92 -13.95 0.86 -8.86
N ARG A 93 -15.13 0.76 -9.47
CA ARG A 93 -15.53 1.64 -10.59
C ARG A 93 -15.91 3.05 -10.16
N SER A 94 -16.07 3.28 -8.86
CA SER A 94 -16.40 4.58 -8.28
C SER A 94 -15.56 4.86 -7.04
N PRO A 95 -15.29 6.14 -6.72
CA PRO A 95 -14.57 6.49 -5.51
C PRO A 95 -15.33 6.04 -4.25
N ALA A 96 -14.58 5.62 -3.24
CA ALA A 96 -15.13 5.30 -1.92
C ALA A 96 -15.27 6.56 -1.07
N ALA A 97 -16.10 6.50 -0.03
CA ALA A 97 -16.25 7.60 0.94
C ALA A 97 -14.93 7.95 1.65
N LYS A 98 -14.05 6.95 1.81
CA LYS A 98 -12.74 7.08 2.48
C LYS A 98 -11.58 7.45 1.58
N ALA A 99 -11.74 7.30 0.25
CA ALA A 99 -10.66 7.55 -0.70
C ALA A 99 -11.17 7.89 -2.10
N ARG A 100 -10.43 8.75 -2.79
CA ARG A 100 -10.51 8.98 -4.21
C ARG A 100 -9.11 8.88 -4.79
N LEU A 101 -8.75 7.73 -5.32
CA LEU A 101 -7.45 7.43 -5.91
C LEU A 101 -7.67 6.95 -7.35
N PRO A 102 -7.85 7.87 -8.31
CA PRO A 102 -8.14 7.51 -9.69
C PRO A 102 -6.90 6.95 -10.37
N LEU A 103 -7.06 5.81 -11.02
CA LEU A 103 -6.00 5.03 -11.67
C LEU A 103 -6.50 4.50 -13.01
N ARG A 104 -5.66 4.58 -14.04
CA ARG A 104 -5.95 4.03 -15.37
C ARG A 104 -5.24 2.70 -15.55
N ILE A 105 -5.95 1.67 -15.97
CA ILE A 105 -5.39 0.35 -16.23
C ILE A 105 -4.45 0.39 -17.42
N GLU A 106 -3.18 0.05 -17.21
CA GLU A 106 -2.14 -0.02 -18.24
C GLU A 106 -1.87 -1.44 -18.73
N ALA A 107 -1.81 -2.41 -17.81
CA ALA A 107 -1.60 -3.80 -18.15
C ALA A 107 -2.34 -4.74 -17.19
N ILE A 108 -2.63 -5.93 -17.68
CA ILE A 108 -3.24 -7.02 -16.92
C ILE A 108 -2.46 -8.28 -17.21
N SER A 109 -1.95 -8.93 -16.17
CA SER A 109 -1.13 -10.14 -16.27
C SER A 109 -1.69 -11.24 -15.38
N LEU A 110 -1.82 -12.44 -15.95
CA LEU A 110 -2.24 -13.63 -15.22
C LEU A 110 -0.99 -14.32 -14.69
N ILE A 111 -0.77 -14.32 -13.38
CA ILE A 111 0.43 -14.88 -12.75
C ILE A 111 0.02 -15.93 -11.72
N GLY A 112 0.14 -17.20 -12.11
CA GLY A 112 -0.23 -18.31 -11.24
C GLY A 112 -1.70 -18.26 -10.79
N SER A 113 -1.93 -18.13 -9.49
CA SER A 113 -3.27 -18.06 -8.88
C SER A 113 -3.85 -16.65 -8.81
N GLU A 114 -3.10 -15.63 -9.20
CA GLU A 114 -3.49 -14.22 -9.08
C GLU A 114 -3.49 -13.51 -10.43
N VAL A 115 -4.29 -12.47 -10.51
CA VAL A 115 -4.28 -11.50 -11.60
C VAL A 115 -3.61 -10.23 -11.08
N ARG A 116 -2.51 -9.84 -11.71
CA ARG A 116 -1.82 -8.58 -11.45
C ARG A 116 -2.32 -7.52 -12.42
N ILE A 117 -2.72 -6.38 -11.88
CA ILE A 117 -3.16 -5.22 -12.66
C ILE A 117 -2.18 -4.09 -12.39
N GLU A 118 -1.61 -3.56 -13.46
CA GLU A 118 -0.74 -2.39 -13.44
C GLU A 118 -1.56 -1.15 -13.82
N LEU A 119 -1.44 -0.10 -13.01
CA LEU A 119 -2.28 1.09 -13.14
C LEU A 119 -1.43 2.37 -13.04
N ALA A 120 -1.69 3.29 -13.96
CA ALA A 120 -1.10 4.63 -13.93
C ALA A 120 -1.99 5.59 -13.14
N PRO A 121 -1.40 6.45 -12.28
CA PRO A 121 -2.11 7.55 -11.63
C PRO A 121 -2.80 8.48 -12.62
N GLU A 122 -4.04 8.91 -12.30
CA GLU A 122 -4.81 9.83 -13.11
C GLU A 122 -5.15 11.11 -12.33
N GLY A 123 -4.73 12.28 -12.84
CA GLY A 123 -4.99 13.57 -12.20
C GLY A 123 -4.14 13.89 -10.97
N TRP A 124 -3.08 13.12 -10.73
CA TRP A 124 -2.09 13.35 -9.69
C TRP A 124 -0.72 12.84 -10.13
N GLN A 125 0.36 13.36 -9.51
CA GLN A 125 1.72 13.05 -9.93
C GLN A 125 2.25 11.85 -9.18
N SER A 126 2.65 10.82 -9.91
CA SER A 126 3.52 9.74 -9.45
C SER A 126 4.29 9.24 -10.67
N ASP A 127 5.57 8.99 -10.47
CA ASP A 127 6.42 8.35 -11.47
C ASP A 127 6.31 6.82 -11.42
N GLU A 128 5.55 6.29 -10.46
CA GLU A 128 5.42 4.87 -10.22
C GLU A 128 4.09 4.33 -10.74
N ILE A 129 4.16 3.19 -11.40
CA ILE A 129 2.99 2.37 -11.75
C ILE A 129 2.55 1.62 -10.50
N TRP A 130 1.29 1.72 -10.18
CA TRP A 130 0.69 0.96 -9.10
C TRP A 130 0.39 -0.47 -9.54
N GLU A 131 0.60 -1.41 -8.64
CA GLU A 131 0.21 -2.81 -8.82
C GLU A 131 -0.89 -3.17 -7.84
N ILE A 132 -1.92 -3.85 -8.34
CA ILE A 132 -3.00 -4.39 -7.51
C ILE A 132 -3.20 -5.85 -7.88
N GLY A 133 -3.20 -6.71 -6.87
CA GLY A 133 -3.50 -8.13 -7.01
C GLY A 133 -4.98 -8.41 -6.80
N MET A 134 -5.57 -9.29 -7.61
CA MET A 134 -6.91 -9.81 -7.36
C MET A 134 -7.02 -11.28 -7.73
N SER A 135 -8.01 -11.95 -7.15
CA SER A 135 -8.28 -13.35 -7.51
C SER A 135 -8.87 -13.46 -8.92
N HIS A 136 -8.68 -14.63 -9.56
CA HIS A 136 -9.32 -14.92 -10.84
C HIS A 136 -10.85 -14.81 -10.81
N ALA A 137 -11.47 -15.17 -9.69
CA ALA A 137 -12.92 -15.07 -9.51
C ALA A 137 -13.39 -13.60 -9.47
N GLU A 138 -12.63 -12.76 -8.80
CA GLU A 138 -12.91 -11.33 -8.75
C GLU A 138 -12.68 -10.67 -10.10
N PHE A 139 -11.58 -10.99 -10.77
CA PHE A 139 -11.28 -10.53 -12.11
C PHE A 139 -12.40 -10.88 -13.10
N ALA A 140 -12.87 -12.12 -13.09
CA ALA A 140 -13.97 -12.56 -13.97
C ALA A 140 -15.29 -11.82 -13.67
N ARG A 141 -15.56 -11.53 -12.40
CA ARG A 141 -16.77 -10.80 -11.98
C ARG A 141 -16.72 -9.33 -12.35
N GLN A 142 -15.58 -8.69 -12.14
CA GLN A 142 -15.41 -7.26 -12.38
C GLN A 142 -15.10 -6.93 -13.83
N ASN A 143 -14.46 -7.87 -14.54
CA ASN A 143 -14.05 -7.79 -15.94
C ASN A 143 -13.38 -6.45 -16.30
N PRO A 144 -12.29 -6.07 -15.61
CA PRO A 144 -11.56 -4.85 -15.91
C PRO A 144 -10.86 -4.97 -17.27
N THR A 145 -10.78 -3.88 -18.01
CA THR A 145 -10.09 -3.83 -19.28
C THR A 145 -9.07 -2.69 -19.35
N ARG A 146 -8.03 -2.89 -20.16
CA ARG A 146 -6.98 -1.88 -20.36
C ARG A 146 -7.59 -0.55 -20.83
N GLY A 147 -7.07 0.55 -20.27
CA GLY A 147 -7.50 1.91 -20.57
C GLY A 147 -8.70 2.39 -19.74
N GLU A 148 -9.37 1.53 -19.00
CA GLU A 148 -10.46 1.94 -18.10
C GLU A 148 -9.92 2.72 -16.90
N LEU A 149 -10.72 3.70 -16.44
CA LEU A 149 -10.49 4.43 -15.20
C LEU A 149 -11.16 3.69 -14.04
N TRP A 150 -10.36 3.37 -13.03
CA TRP A 150 -10.78 2.75 -11.79
C TRP A 150 -10.29 3.55 -10.60
N TYR A 151 -10.76 3.19 -9.41
CA TYR A 151 -10.37 3.84 -8.16
C TYR A 151 -9.79 2.81 -7.20
N ALA A 152 -8.62 3.10 -6.65
CA ALA A 152 -8.06 2.30 -5.57
C ALA A 152 -8.80 2.61 -4.26
N VAL A 153 -9.13 1.55 -3.53
CA VAL A 153 -9.80 1.60 -2.23
C VAL A 153 -8.91 0.87 -1.24
N PRO A 154 -8.13 1.58 -0.42
CA PRO A 154 -7.24 0.95 0.54
C PRO A 154 -8.02 0.35 1.72
N ASP A 155 -7.62 -0.81 2.19
CA ASP A 155 -8.12 -1.44 3.40
C ASP A 155 -7.21 -1.17 4.59
N VAL A 156 -5.91 -1.35 4.40
CA VAL A 156 -4.85 -1.03 5.37
C VAL A 156 -3.78 -0.23 4.65
N GLY A 157 -3.07 0.63 5.38
CA GLY A 157 -1.94 1.37 4.84
C GLY A 157 -1.01 1.83 5.94
N HIS A 158 0.21 2.20 5.56
CA HIS A 158 1.27 2.61 6.47
C HIS A 158 1.72 4.03 6.15
N LEU A 159 1.39 4.96 7.03
CA LEU A 159 1.68 6.38 6.86
C LEU A 159 3.03 6.74 7.46
N PHE A 160 3.94 7.20 6.61
CA PHE A 160 5.19 7.83 7.02
C PHE A 160 5.04 9.35 6.93
N VAL A 161 5.29 10.04 8.04
CA VAL A 161 5.37 11.49 8.08
C VAL A 161 6.83 11.95 8.03
N ALA A 162 7.08 13.23 7.67
CA ALA A 162 8.41 13.72 7.35
C ALA A 162 9.48 13.44 8.42
N ASP A 163 9.13 13.57 9.70
CA ASP A 163 10.06 13.43 10.83
C ASP A 163 10.01 12.08 11.53
N SER A 164 9.24 11.11 11.01
CA SER A 164 9.10 9.79 11.63
C SER A 164 9.79 8.71 10.81
N VAL A 165 10.63 7.94 11.48
CA VAL A 165 11.24 6.74 10.92
C VAL A 165 10.22 5.61 10.86
N GLN A 166 9.39 5.49 11.90
CA GLN A 166 8.37 4.44 12.00
C GLN A 166 7.04 4.88 11.39
N PRO A 167 6.35 3.99 10.65
CA PRO A 167 5.05 4.27 10.09
C PRO A 167 3.94 4.21 11.14
N ARG A 168 2.86 4.93 10.88
CA ARG A 168 1.60 4.73 11.56
C ARG A 168 0.67 3.90 10.68
N THR A 169 0.24 2.76 11.18
CA THR A 169 -0.75 1.93 10.47
C THR A 169 -2.13 2.59 10.49
N ILE A 170 -2.76 2.68 9.35
CA ILE A 170 -4.13 3.15 9.15
C ILE A 170 -4.96 1.95 8.70
N ASP A 171 -5.94 1.58 9.48
CA ASP A 171 -6.89 0.51 9.17
C ASP A 171 -8.28 1.13 8.94
N TRP A 172 -8.67 1.19 7.67
CA TRP A 172 -9.95 1.78 7.29
C TRP A 172 -11.13 0.84 7.51
N GLN A 173 -10.92 -0.47 7.56
CA GLN A 173 -11.99 -1.44 7.84
C GLN A 173 -12.50 -1.29 9.28
N TYR A 174 -11.57 -1.07 10.23
CA TYR A 174 -11.91 -0.88 11.64
C TYR A 174 -12.63 0.44 11.92
N THR A 175 -12.28 1.48 11.15
CA THR A 175 -12.85 2.82 11.32
C THR A 175 -14.29 2.91 10.80
N GLU A 176 -14.64 2.17 9.76
CA GLU A 176 -16.00 2.10 9.23
C GLU A 176 -16.94 1.34 10.18
N ALA A 177 -16.47 0.25 10.78
CA ALA A 177 -17.24 -0.52 11.76
C ALA A 177 -17.56 0.29 13.04
N ALA A 178 -16.63 1.11 13.52
CA ALA A 178 -16.84 1.97 14.68
C ALA A 178 -17.87 3.09 14.43
N ASN A 179 -17.92 3.62 13.21
CA ASN A 179 -18.91 4.64 12.83
C ASN A 179 -20.31 4.06 12.57
N ALA A 180 -20.42 2.82 12.11
CA ALA A 180 -21.68 2.14 11.88
C ALA A 180 -22.39 1.71 13.19
N SER A 181 -21.61 1.54 14.27
CA SER A 181 -22.15 1.15 15.59
C SER A 181 -22.66 2.34 16.43
N ASN A 182 -22.45 3.58 15.95
CA ASN A 182 -22.87 4.82 16.61
C ASN A 182 -24.05 5.55 15.92
N MET A 183 -24.69 4.92 14.96
CA MET A 183 -25.95 5.35 14.34
C MET A 183 -27.08 4.39 14.74
#